data_4b2eee7a285dbad8592d58e9bb15f3e0
#
_entry.id   4b2eee7a285dbad8592d58e9bb15f3e0
#
_cell.length_a   1.000
_cell.length_b   1.000
_cell.length_c   1.000
_cell.angle_alpha   90.00
_cell.angle_beta   90.00
_cell.angle_gamma   90.00
#
_symmetry.space_group_name_H-M   'P 1'
#
loop_
_entity.id
_entity.type
_entity.pdbx_description
1 polymer ?
#
loop_
_entity_poly.entity_id
_entity_poly.type
_entity_poly.pdbx_seq_one_letter_code
_entity_poly.pdbx_strand_id
1 'polypeptide(L)'
;MNDLRIKGAKGFLLDLDGVFIQSGAILPGALETVEIFNSRNIPYRFLTNTTTKSRDTLHLGLTKQGFICNKEHIFSAGYSGAKAIMQMGNPSCKFFISEDLKKDYKFCDINNENPDLIVIGDYDKWDVASINQAFNYVMGGSQILALHVGRYYKVKSGLKIDAGAFVKALEYATGERATVVGKPNALFFKQALDDMKLSPEDVIMVGDDLYNDIRGAQKLKIKGILVRTGKYDSKILQNTNIKPDRVFDSIKNLADIIKS
;
A
#
# COMPACT_ATOMS: atom_id res chain seq x y z
N MET A 1 12.80 2.41 20.78
CA MET A 1 12.61 3.84 20.38
C MET A 1 11.90 4.56 21.52
N ASN A 2 12.38 5.71 21.96
CA ASN A 2 11.80 6.52 23.04
C ASN A 2 10.85 7.61 22.48
N ASP A 3 10.08 8.26 23.37
CA ASP A 3 9.08 9.25 22.98
C ASP A 3 9.70 10.51 22.36
N LEU A 4 10.89 10.93 22.83
CA LEU A 4 11.64 12.07 22.25
C LEU A 4 11.94 11.86 20.76
N ARG A 5 12.28 10.63 20.36
CA ARG A 5 12.52 10.32 18.95
C ARG A 5 11.22 10.34 18.13
N ILE A 6 10.09 9.93 18.72
CA ILE A 6 8.79 10.02 18.04
C ILE A 6 8.39 11.47 17.84
N LYS A 7 8.54 12.31 18.87
CA LYS A 7 8.27 13.76 18.79
C LYS A 7 9.20 14.49 17.80
N GLY A 8 10.43 14.01 17.63
CA GLY A 8 11.41 14.56 16.70
C GLY A 8 11.31 14.04 15.27
N ALA A 9 10.35 13.15 14.96
CA ALA A 9 10.14 12.70 13.58
C ALA A 9 9.58 13.85 12.72
N LYS A 10 10.14 14.01 11.51
CA LYS A 10 9.72 15.05 10.57
C LYS A 10 8.50 14.63 9.74
N GLY A 11 8.13 13.35 9.76
CA GLY A 11 6.95 12.85 9.05
C GLY A 11 6.60 11.41 9.40
N PHE A 12 5.42 10.97 8.95
CA PHE A 12 4.90 9.64 9.25
C PHE A 12 4.37 8.97 7.99
N LEU A 13 4.68 7.68 7.86
CA LEU A 13 4.04 6.75 6.94
C LEU A 13 3.09 5.89 7.76
N LEU A 14 1.82 5.88 7.39
CA LEU A 14 0.74 5.34 8.21
C LEU A 14 -0.02 4.30 7.41
N ASP A 15 0.02 3.03 7.79
CA ASP A 15 -0.93 2.08 7.21
C ASP A 15 -2.36 2.49 7.54
N LEU A 16 -3.29 2.22 6.65
CA LEU A 16 -4.67 2.66 6.78
C LEU A 16 -5.56 1.56 7.39
N ASP A 17 -5.54 0.36 6.77
CA ASP A 17 -6.40 -0.75 7.16
C ASP A 17 -5.80 -1.49 8.37
N GLY A 18 -6.51 -1.55 9.49
CA GLY A 18 -6.02 -2.14 10.73
C GLY A 18 -5.32 -1.15 11.66
N VAL A 19 -5.00 0.06 11.21
CA VAL A 19 -4.38 1.12 12.02
C VAL A 19 -5.36 2.27 12.30
N PHE A 20 -6.01 2.79 11.27
CA PHE A 20 -7.01 3.87 11.36
C PHE A 20 -8.42 3.35 11.20
N ILE A 21 -8.61 2.34 10.37
CA ILE A 21 -9.91 1.75 10.05
C ILE A 21 -9.79 0.22 10.15
N GLN A 22 -10.74 -0.42 10.81
CA GLN A 22 -10.84 -1.87 10.85
C GLN A 22 -12.26 -2.32 10.58
N SER A 23 -12.46 -3.16 9.57
CA SER A 23 -13.78 -3.65 9.15
C SER A 23 -14.82 -2.53 8.90
N GLY A 24 -14.35 -1.38 8.40
CA GLY A 24 -15.16 -0.20 8.11
C GLY A 24 -15.41 0.73 9.32
N ALA A 25 -15.01 0.35 10.53
CA ALA A 25 -15.10 1.17 11.73
C ALA A 25 -13.80 1.96 11.97
N ILE A 26 -13.92 3.20 12.42
CA ILE A 26 -12.80 4.04 12.80
C ILE A 26 -12.25 3.55 14.14
N LEU A 27 -10.94 3.39 14.24
CA LEU A 27 -10.29 2.98 15.49
C LEU A 27 -10.08 4.17 16.43
N PRO A 28 -10.06 3.92 17.77
CA PRO A 28 -9.83 4.95 18.77
C PRO A 28 -8.52 5.70 18.54
N GLY A 29 -8.53 7.03 18.57
CA GLY A 29 -7.38 7.90 18.35
C GLY A 29 -7.07 8.20 16.88
N ALA A 30 -7.77 7.56 15.92
CA ALA A 30 -7.49 7.73 14.49
C ALA A 30 -7.75 9.16 14.01
N LEU A 31 -8.94 9.72 14.25
CA LEU A 31 -9.27 11.10 13.87
C LEU A 31 -8.38 12.10 14.61
N GLU A 32 -8.22 11.91 15.92
CA GLU A 32 -7.36 12.76 16.76
C GLU A 32 -5.91 12.82 16.25
N THR A 33 -5.35 11.68 15.81
CA THR A 33 -4.00 11.65 15.24
C THR A 33 -3.89 12.55 14.02
N VAL A 34 -4.86 12.49 13.12
CA VAL A 34 -4.89 13.31 11.89
C VAL A 34 -5.06 14.79 12.23
N GLU A 35 -5.91 15.14 13.18
CA GLU A 35 -6.10 16.50 13.66
C GLU A 35 -4.79 17.09 14.24
N ILE A 36 -4.06 16.31 15.05
CA ILE A 36 -2.76 16.71 15.59
C ILE A 36 -1.75 16.94 14.46
N PHE A 37 -1.68 16.03 13.48
CA PHE A 37 -0.76 16.21 12.36
C PHE A 37 -1.05 17.45 11.56
N ASN A 38 -2.32 17.72 11.26
CA ASN A 38 -2.75 18.91 10.53
C ASN A 38 -2.47 20.19 11.32
N SER A 39 -2.82 20.23 12.62
CA SER A 39 -2.62 21.43 13.47
C SER A 39 -1.15 21.79 13.71
N ARG A 40 -0.26 20.77 13.68
CA ARG A 40 1.19 20.96 13.85
C ARG A 40 1.97 20.96 12.54
N ASN A 41 1.29 20.87 11.39
CA ASN A 41 1.90 20.76 10.06
C ASN A 41 2.90 19.61 9.97
N ILE A 42 2.62 18.46 10.59
CA ILE A 42 3.46 17.27 10.51
C ILE A 42 3.13 16.54 9.22
N PRO A 43 4.09 16.36 8.29
CA PRO A 43 3.86 15.63 7.04
C PRO A 43 3.51 14.16 7.31
N TYR A 44 2.52 13.62 6.57
CA TYR A 44 2.18 12.21 6.64
C TYR A 44 1.66 11.69 5.31
N ARG A 45 1.70 10.36 5.13
CA ARG A 45 1.03 9.64 4.05
C ARG A 45 0.31 8.43 4.61
N PHE A 46 -0.95 8.27 4.24
CA PHE A 46 -1.66 7.01 4.39
C PHE A 46 -1.18 6.04 3.32
N LEU A 47 -0.63 4.90 3.74
CA LEU A 47 -0.13 3.85 2.87
C LEU A 47 -1.14 2.71 2.78
N THR A 48 -1.56 2.31 1.59
CA THR A 48 -2.46 1.17 1.42
C THR A 48 -2.12 0.33 0.19
N ASN A 49 -2.21 -0.99 0.32
CA ASN A 49 -2.10 -1.92 -0.81
C ASN A 49 -3.43 -2.09 -1.57
N THR A 50 -4.49 -1.40 -1.16
CA THR A 50 -5.79 -1.47 -1.84
C THR A 50 -5.66 -1.06 -3.30
N THR A 51 -6.12 -1.93 -4.21
CA THR A 51 -6.17 -1.70 -5.66
C THR A 51 -7.58 -1.85 -6.23
N THR A 52 -8.59 -1.91 -5.36
CA THR A 52 -10.01 -1.91 -5.75
C THR A 52 -10.59 -0.52 -5.99
N LYS A 53 -9.88 0.53 -5.52
CA LYS A 53 -10.39 1.92 -5.52
C LYS A 53 -9.34 2.88 -6.04
N SER A 54 -9.79 3.87 -6.81
CA SER A 54 -8.98 5.01 -7.20
C SER A 54 -8.63 5.89 -5.99
N ARG A 55 -7.61 6.70 -6.13
CA ARG A 55 -7.17 7.64 -5.10
C ARG A 55 -8.27 8.65 -4.73
N ASP A 56 -9.08 9.08 -5.71
CA ASP A 56 -10.24 9.93 -5.47
C ASP A 56 -11.33 9.22 -4.65
N THR A 57 -11.62 7.96 -4.96
CA THR A 57 -12.61 7.17 -4.22
C THR A 57 -12.14 6.87 -2.79
N LEU A 58 -10.86 6.61 -2.60
CA LEU A 58 -10.27 6.46 -1.25
C LEU A 58 -10.40 7.75 -0.44
N HIS A 59 -10.06 8.89 -1.04
CA HIS A 59 -10.17 10.21 -0.40
C HIS A 59 -11.61 10.51 0.02
N LEU A 60 -12.57 10.34 -0.89
CA LEU A 60 -13.99 10.52 -0.59
C LEU A 60 -14.47 9.59 0.53
N GLY A 61 -13.97 8.36 0.57
CA GLY A 61 -14.28 7.40 1.63
C GLY A 61 -13.80 7.88 3.01
N LEU A 62 -12.56 8.36 3.08
CA LEU A 62 -11.97 8.89 4.32
C LEU A 62 -12.69 10.16 4.79
N THR A 63 -12.98 11.10 3.87
CA THR A 63 -13.69 12.33 4.20
C THR A 63 -15.10 12.04 4.74
N LYS A 64 -15.84 11.10 4.14
CA LYS A 64 -17.16 10.66 4.65
C LYS A 64 -17.09 10.06 6.06
N GLN A 65 -15.95 9.49 6.43
CA GLN A 65 -15.70 8.95 7.78
C GLN A 65 -15.19 10.02 8.75
N GLY A 66 -15.06 11.29 8.33
CA GLY A 66 -14.64 12.40 9.18
C GLY A 66 -13.15 12.69 9.21
N PHE A 67 -12.33 12.02 8.38
CA PHE A 67 -10.91 12.35 8.28
C PHE A 67 -10.73 13.67 7.52
N ILE A 68 -10.03 14.62 8.13
CA ILE A 68 -9.64 15.89 7.50
C ILE A 68 -8.30 15.66 6.79
N CYS A 69 -8.36 15.18 5.55
CA CYS A 69 -7.17 14.91 4.76
C CYS A 69 -7.39 15.34 3.30
N ASN A 70 -6.32 15.58 2.57
CA ASN A 70 -6.33 15.83 1.14
C ASN A 70 -5.99 14.55 0.36
N LYS A 71 -6.27 14.51 -0.93
CA LYS A 71 -5.92 13.38 -1.79
C LYS A 71 -4.42 13.07 -1.77
N GLU A 72 -3.58 14.10 -1.65
CA GLU A 72 -2.12 14.00 -1.57
C GLU A 72 -1.64 13.21 -0.35
N HIS A 73 -2.42 13.15 0.73
CA HIS A 73 -2.11 12.32 1.89
C HIS A 73 -2.25 10.82 1.63
N ILE A 74 -2.89 10.40 0.53
CA ILE A 74 -3.13 8.99 0.22
C ILE A 74 -2.07 8.48 -0.76
N PHE A 75 -1.29 7.50 -0.36
CA PHE A 75 -0.31 6.81 -1.17
C PHE A 75 -0.70 5.33 -1.30
N SER A 76 -1.41 4.99 -2.36
CA SER A 76 -1.90 3.64 -2.63
C SER A 76 -0.94 2.87 -3.55
N ALA A 77 -1.06 1.52 -3.57
CA ALA A 77 -0.35 0.70 -4.55
C ALA A 77 -0.74 1.07 -5.99
N GLY A 78 -1.99 1.48 -6.22
CA GLY A 78 -2.41 2.02 -7.52
C GLY A 78 -1.65 3.29 -7.90
N TYR A 79 -1.50 4.25 -6.99
CA TYR A 79 -0.74 5.47 -7.24
C TYR A 79 0.77 5.20 -7.43
N SER A 80 1.33 4.27 -6.65
CA SER A 80 2.71 3.79 -6.85
C SER A 80 2.91 3.19 -8.25
N GLY A 81 1.94 2.40 -8.73
CA GLY A 81 1.94 1.85 -10.08
C GLY A 81 1.91 2.95 -11.15
N ALA A 82 1.07 3.96 -11.00
CA ALA A 82 1.01 5.09 -11.92
C ALA A 82 2.34 5.84 -11.98
N LYS A 83 2.98 6.11 -10.83
CA LYS A 83 4.33 6.71 -10.78
C LYS A 83 5.38 5.82 -11.46
N ALA A 84 5.32 4.50 -11.27
CA ALA A 84 6.24 3.57 -11.91
C ALA A 84 6.11 3.58 -13.44
N ILE A 85 4.88 3.59 -13.97
CA ILE A 85 4.62 3.68 -15.41
C ILE A 85 5.18 4.98 -15.99
N MET A 86 4.97 6.12 -15.33
CA MET A 86 5.56 7.40 -15.74
C MET A 86 7.09 7.34 -15.75
N GLN A 87 7.72 6.73 -14.76
CA GLN A 87 9.17 6.55 -14.66
C GLN A 87 9.73 5.61 -15.74
N MET A 88 8.93 4.68 -16.23
CA MET A 88 9.27 3.79 -17.36
C MET A 88 9.14 4.47 -18.74
N GLY A 89 8.71 5.74 -18.79
CA GLY A 89 8.53 6.46 -20.06
C GLY A 89 7.14 6.28 -20.68
N ASN A 90 6.14 5.94 -19.89
CA ASN A 90 4.75 5.73 -20.31
C ASN A 90 4.60 4.64 -21.40
N PRO A 91 5.03 3.40 -21.15
CA PRO A 91 4.79 2.30 -22.07
C PRO A 91 3.29 2.08 -22.29
N SER A 92 2.93 1.51 -23.45
CA SER A 92 1.55 1.12 -23.71
C SER A 92 1.10 0.00 -22.76
N CYS A 93 -0.12 0.11 -22.23
CA CYS A 93 -0.56 -0.73 -21.12
C CYS A 93 -1.83 -1.53 -21.42
N LYS A 94 -1.88 -2.75 -20.87
CA LYS A 94 -3.13 -3.50 -20.67
C LYS A 94 -3.38 -3.67 -19.18
N PHE A 95 -4.61 -3.40 -18.75
CA PHE A 95 -4.97 -3.38 -17.33
C PHE A 95 -5.85 -4.57 -16.95
N PHE A 96 -5.40 -5.32 -15.92
CA PHE A 96 -6.16 -6.33 -15.18
C PHE A 96 -6.33 -5.82 -13.73
N ILE A 97 -7.16 -4.80 -13.59
CA ILE A 97 -7.44 -4.07 -12.34
C ILE A 97 -8.94 -3.75 -12.25
N SER A 98 -9.39 -3.26 -11.08
CA SER A 98 -10.78 -2.83 -10.91
C SER A 98 -11.12 -1.63 -11.81
N GLU A 99 -12.38 -1.52 -12.19
CA GLU A 99 -12.85 -0.40 -13.04
C GLU A 99 -12.66 0.96 -12.36
N ASP A 100 -12.83 1.01 -11.03
CA ASP A 100 -12.64 2.26 -10.30
C ASP A 100 -11.17 2.71 -10.31
N LEU A 101 -10.23 1.77 -10.15
CA LEU A 101 -8.80 2.08 -10.15
C LEU A 101 -8.31 2.60 -11.50
N LYS A 102 -8.93 2.22 -12.62
CA LYS A 102 -8.57 2.73 -13.97
C LYS A 102 -8.62 4.26 -14.06
N LYS A 103 -9.37 4.92 -13.16
CA LYS A 103 -9.43 6.38 -13.10
C LYS A 103 -8.05 7.02 -12.82
N ASP A 104 -7.18 6.32 -12.10
CA ASP A 104 -5.83 6.80 -11.77
C ASP A 104 -4.84 6.65 -12.95
N TYR A 105 -5.24 5.93 -14.01
CA TYR A 105 -4.42 5.60 -15.18
C TYR A 105 -4.90 6.22 -16.49
N LYS A 106 -5.72 7.30 -16.43
CA LYS A 106 -6.24 7.99 -17.63
C LYS A 106 -5.15 8.58 -18.54
N PHE A 107 -3.95 8.75 -18.03
CA PHE A 107 -2.80 9.26 -18.79
C PHE A 107 -2.09 8.18 -19.62
N CYS A 108 -2.38 6.88 -19.34
CA CYS A 108 -1.73 5.76 -20.01
C CYS A 108 -2.30 5.55 -21.43
N ASP A 109 -1.41 5.21 -22.36
CA ASP A 109 -1.80 4.63 -23.63
C ASP A 109 -2.30 3.20 -23.41
N ILE A 110 -3.53 2.91 -23.85
CA ILE A 110 -4.17 1.60 -23.69
C ILE A 110 -4.03 0.81 -24.98
N ASN A 111 -3.22 -0.22 -24.96
CA ASN A 111 -3.08 -1.15 -26.08
C ASN A 111 -3.66 -2.52 -25.70
N ASN A 112 -4.66 -2.96 -26.47
CA ASN A 112 -5.34 -4.24 -26.26
C ASN A 112 -4.84 -5.37 -27.14
N GLU A 113 -3.95 -5.10 -28.08
CA GLU A 113 -3.43 -6.07 -29.05
C GLU A 113 -2.01 -6.50 -28.69
N ASN A 114 -1.12 -5.52 -28.49
CA ASN A 114 0.28 -5.79 -28.19
C ASN A 114 0.82 -4.75 -27.18
N PRO A 115 0.45 -4.83 -25.90
CA PRO A 115 0.91 -3.89 -24.87
C PRO A 115 2.37 -4.14 -24.51
N ASP A 116 3.11 -3.08 -24.20
CA ASP A 116 4.46 -3.19 -23.63
C ASP A 116 4.41 -3.69 -22.17
N LEU A 117 3.31 -3.38 -21.47
CA LEU A 117 3.16 -3.64 -20.04
C LEU A 117 1.75 -4.16 -19.71
N ILE A 118 1.66 -5.26 -18.97
CA ILE A 118 0.42 -5.65 -18.30
C ILE A 118 0.47 -5.21 -16.86
N VAL A 119 -0.60 -4.53 -16.40
CA VAL A 119 -0.74 -4.03 -15.03
C VAL A 119 -1.76 -4.87 -14.28
N ILE A 120 -1.34 -5.50 -13.17
CA ILE A 120 -2.16 -6.45 -12.41
C ILE A 120 -2.38 -5.91 -10.98
N GLY A 121 -3.66 -5.82 -10.59
CA GLY A 121 -4.12 -5.55 -9.23
C GLY A 121 -5.34 -6.39 -8.91
N ASP A 122 -6.22 -5.87 -8.05
CA ASP A 122 -7.53 -6.51 -7.82
C ASP A 122 -8.38 -6.44 -9.10
N TYR A 123 -8.66 -7.60 -9.65
CA TYR A 123 -9.45 -7.76 -10.86
C TYR A 123 -10.48 -8.87 -10.64
N ASP A 124 -11.75 -8.50 -10.61
CA ASP A 124 -12.85 -9.41 -10.27
C ASP A 124 -13.34 -10.28 -11.44
N LYS A 125 -12.77 -10.05 -12.66
CA LYS A 125 -13.15 -10.75 -13.89
C LYS A 125 -12.13 -11.82 -14.31
N TRP A 126 -11.27 -12.29 -13.39
CA TRP A 126 -10.37 -13.38 -13.69
C TRP A 126 -11.14 -14.67 -14.02
N ASP A 127 -10.89 -15.19 -15.22
CA ASP A 127 -11.33 -16.48 -15.73
C ASP A 127 -10.23 -17.10 -16.59
N VAL A 128 -10.47 -18.28 -17.14
CA VAL A 128 -9.50 -18.97 -17.99
C VAL A 128 -9.14 -18.14 -19.23
N ALA A 129 -10.11 -17.42 -19.81
CA ALA A 129 -9.86 -16.61 -21.00
C ALA A 129 -8.97 -15.40 -20.69
N SER A 130 -9.26 -14.67 -19.62
CA SER A 130 -8.48 -13.49 -19.22
C SER A 130 -7.07 -13.83 -18.76
N ILE A 131 -6.87 -14.97 -18.05
CA ILE A 131 -5.52 -15.37 -17.66
C ILE A 131 -4.70 -15.84 -18.86
N ASN A 132 -5.32 -16.55 -19.83
CA ASN A 132 -4.67 -16.91 -21.09
C ASN A 132 -4.34 -15.68 -21.92
N GLN A 133 -5.20 -14.66 -21.93
CA GLN A 133 -4.91 -13.38 -22.58
C GLN A 133 -3.68 -12.72 -21.96
N ALA A 134 -3.61 -12.62 -20.63
CA ALA A 134 -2.45 -12.08 -19.91
C ALA A 134 -1.17 -12.89 -20.20
N PHE A 135 -1.26 -14.22 -20.19
CA PHE A 135 -0.17 -15.12 -20.56
C PHE A 135 0.35 -14.85 -21.98
N ASN A 136 -0.53 -14.73 -22.98
CA ASN A 136 -0.13 -14.48 -24.37
C ASN A 136 0.55 -13.12 -24.54
N TYR A 137 0.13 -12.08 -23.81
CA TYR A 137 0.83 -10.79 -23.83
C TYR A 137 2.25 -10.93 -23.30
N VAL A 138 2.46 -11.63 -22.19
CA VAL A 138 3.80 -11.83 -21.62
C VAL A 138 4.67 -12.66 -22.55
N MET A 139 4.12 -13.74 -23.15
CA MET A 139 4.84 -14.52 -24.16
C MET A 139 5.15 -13.73 -25.43
N GLY A 140 4.37 -12.70 -25.73
CA GLY A 140 4.60 -11.72 -26.80
C GLY A 140 5.61 -10.62 -26.45
N GLY A 141 6.16 -10.62 -25.21
CA GLY A 141 7.19 -9.67 -24.76
C GLY A 141 6.72 -8.60 -23.78
N SER A 142 5.44 -8.57 -23.41
CA SER A 142 4.95 -7.61 -22.39
C SER A 142 5.58 -7.88 -21.03
N GLN A 143 5.98 -6.82 -20.33
CA GLN A 143 6.42 -6.91 -18.95
C GLN A 143 5.22 -6.99 -17.97
N ILE A 144 5.45 -7.51 -16.77
CA ILE A 144 4.42 -7.62 -15.72
C ILE A 144 4.68 -6.57 -14.64
N LEU A 145 3.74 -5.65 -14.44
CA LEU A 145 3.69 -4.72 -13.30
C LEU A 145 2.60 -5.17 -12.33
N ALA A 146 2.99 -5.72 -11.18
CA ALA A 146 2.07 -6.11 -10.14
C ALA A 146 1.93 -4.99 -9.09
N LEU A 147 0.73 -4.50 -8.89
CA LEU A 147 0.47 -3.45 -7.90
C LEU A 147 0.70 -3.95 -6.47
N HIS A 148 0.36 -5.21 -6.21
CA HIS A 148 0.73 -5.95 -5.00
C HIS A 148 0.70 -7.46 -5.28
N VAL A 149 1.20 -8.26 -4.32
CA VAL A 149 1.21 -9.73 -4.41
C VAL A 149 0.61 -10.36 -3.15
N GLY A 150 -0.51 -9.83 -2.69
CA GLY A 150 -1.31 -10.42 -1.63
C GLY A 150 -1.71 -11.86 -1.98
N ARG A 151 -1.72 -12.75 -0.98
CA ARG A 151 -2.06 -14.19 -1.18
C ARG A 151 -3.57 -14.40 -1.14
N TYR A 152 -4.22 -13.81 -0.17
CA TYR A 152 -5.66 -13.85 0.07
C TYR A 152 -6.07 -12.68 0.97
N TYR A 153 -7.34 -12.35 0.97
CA TYR A 153 -7.92 -11.37 1.88
C TYR A 153 -9.23 -11.88 2.49
N LYS A 154 -9.62 -11.30 3.62
CA LYS A 154 -10.83 -11.68 4.34
C LYS A 154 -12.03 -10.87 3.86
N VAL A 155 -13.13 -11.54 3.58
CA VAL A 155 -14.45 -10.96 3.31
C VAL A 155 -15.48 -11.54 4.28
N LYS A 156 -16.70 -11.00 4.31
CA LYS A 156 -17.77 -11.51 5.20
C LYS A 156 -18.07 -12.99 4.98
N SER A 157 -17.94 -13.48 3.75
CA SER A 157 -18.20 -14.88 3.37
C SER A 157 -17.00 -15.82 3.55
N GLY A 158 -15.85 -15.35 4.08
CA GLY A 158 -14.64 -16.17 4.28
C GLY A 158 -13.38 -15.55 3.68
N LEU A 159 -12.50 -16.40 3.14
CA LEU A 159 -11.27 -15.96 2.47
C LEU A 159 -11.46 -15.95 0.95
N LYS A 160 -10.92 -14.92 0.31
CA LYS A 160 -10.80 -14.85 -1.15
C LYS A 160 -9.34 -14.81 -1.57
N ILE A 161 -9.07 -15.48 -2.70
CA ILE A 161 -7.78 -15.38 -3.39
C ILE A 161 -7.50 -13.94 -3.81
N ASP A 162 -6.26 -13.52 -3.72
CA ASP A 162 -5.83 -12.15 -4.02
C ASP A 162 -4.96 -12.08 -5.29
N ALA A 163 -4.68 -10.87 -5.77
CA ALA A 163 -3.96 -10.59 -7.02
C ALA A 163 -2.64 -11.37 -7.15
N GLY A 164 -1.92 -11.57 -6.03
CA GLY A 164 -0.65 -12.28 -6.03
C GLY A 164 -0.70 -13.71 -6.54
N ALA A 165 -1.84 -14.40 -6.40
CA ALA A 165 -1.98 -15.74 -6.93
C ALA A 165 -1.99 -15.76 -8.47
N PHE A 166 -2.66 -14.81 -9.10
CA PHE A 166 -2.68 -14.66 -10.56
C PHE A 166 -1.32 -14.22 -11.10
N VAL A 167 -0.66 -13.28 -10.40
CA VAL A 167 0.72 -12.90 -10.71
C VAL A 167 1.66 -14.11 -10.66
N LYS A 168 1.57 -14.95 -9.61
CA LYS A 168 2.39 -16.15 -9.48
C LYS A 168 2.08 -17.21 -10.52
N ALA A 169 0.82 -17.36 -10.93
CA ALA A 169 0.44 -18.24 -12.02
C ALA A 169 1.10 -17.80 -13.34
N LEU A 170 1.09 -16.50 -13.66
CA LEU A 170 1.75 -15.98 -14.84
C LEU A 170 3.28 -16.12 -14.77
N GLU A 171 3.90 -15.76 -13.63
CA GLU A 171 5.35 -15.95 -13.43
C GLU A 171 5.76 -17.41 -13.61
N TYR A 172 4.95 -18.35 -13.10
CA TYR A 172 5.21 -19.79 -13.25
C TYR A 172 5.10 -20.25 -14.70
N ALA A 173 4.04 -19.81 -15.40
CA ALA A 173 3.74 -20.25 -16.75
C ALA A 173 4.68 -19.66 -17.81
N THR A 174 5.15 -18.42 -17.61
CA THR A 174 5.97 -17.68 -18.59
C THR A 174 7.46 -17.74 -18.27
N GLY A 175 7.84 -18.00 -17.02
CA GLY A 175 9.22 -17.87 -16.54
C GLY A 175 9.63 -16.42 -16.24
N GLU A 176 8.82 -15.44 -16.60
CA GLU A 176 9.08 -14.02 -16.39
C GLU A 176 8.78 -13.60 -14.94
N ARG A 177 9.42 -12.51 -14.48
CA ARG A 177 9.23 -11.98 -13.13
C ARG A 177 8.46 -10.67 -13.15
N ALA A 178 7.46 -10.56 -12.29
CA ALA A 178 6.72 -9.33 -12.12
C ALA A 178 7.53 -8.27 -11.33
N THR A 179 7.51 -7.03 -11.80
CA THR A 179 7.89 -5.88 -11.00
C THR A 179 6.76 -5.55 -10.04
N VAL A 180 7.01 -5.64 -8.73
CA VAL A 180 6.00 -5.36 -7.69
C VAL A 180 6.21 -3.96 -7.15
N VAL A 181 5.15 -3.15 -7.07
CA VAL A 181 5.25 -1.76 -6.62
C VAL A 181 4.64 -1.50 -5.23
N GLY A 182 3.73 -2.33 -4.73
CA GLY A 182 3.13 -2.18 -3.40
C GLY A 182 4.00 -2.70 -2.24
N LYS A 183 3.55 -2.47 -1.00
CA LYS A 183 4.18 -3.03 0.22
C LYS A 183 4.31 -4.55 0.12
N PRO A 184 5.40 -5.17 0.56
CA PRO A 184 6.57 -4.65 1.27
C PRO A 184 7.75 -4.28 0.37
N ASN A 185 7.51 -3.91 -0.90
CA ASN A 185 8.57 -3.54 -1.83
C ASN A 185 9.20 -2.19 -1.43
N ALA A 186 10.53 -2.10 -1.48
CA ALA A 186 11.27 -0.88 -1.14
C ALA A 186 10.89 0.31 -2.04
N LEU A 187 10.55 0.07 -3.32
CA LEU A 187 10.11 1.11 -4.24
C LEU A 187 8.90 1.89 -3.70
N PHE A 188 7.92 1.18 -3.10
CA PHE A 188 6.73 1.80 -2.52
C PHE A 188 7.07 2.85 -1.46
N PHE A 189 7.91 2.47 -0.50
CA PHE A 189 8.34 3.37 0.57
C PHE A 189 9.22 4.50 0.04
N LYS A 190 10.14 4.20 -0.90
CA LYS A 190 10.98 5.22 -1.54
C LYS A 190 10.14 6.27 -2.24
N GLN A 191 9.18 5.86 -3.07
CA GLN A 191 8.28 6.80 -3.76
C GLN A 191 7.44 7.62 -2.78
N ALA A 192 7.01 7.05 -1.63
CA ALA A 192 6.28 7.79 -0.61
C ALA A 192 7.18 8.83 0.10
N LEU A 193 8.45 8.50 0.36
CA LEU A 193 9.43 9.44 0.90
C LEU A 193 9.74 10.58 -0.07
N ASP A 194 9.96 10.25 -1.35
CA ASP A 194 10.20 11.23 -2.43
C ASP A 194 9.01 12.20 -2.55
N ASP A 195 7.78 11.69 -2.42
CA ASP A 195 6.54 12.48 -2.44
C ASP A 195 6.41 13.45 -1.24
N MET A 196 7.00 13.08 -0.11
CA MET A 196 7.10 13.90 1.10
C MET A 196 8.36 14.78 1.13
N LYS A 197 9.33 14.54 0.25
CA LYS A 197 10.67 15.15 0.26
C LYS A 197 11.40 14.94 1.59
N LEU A 198 11.27 13.76 2.18
CA LEU A 198 11.88 13.38 3.46
C LEU A 198 12.83 12.19 3.30
N SER A 199 13.85 12.15 4.16
CA SER A 199 14.79 11.03 4.25
C SER A 199 14.27 9.90 5.14
N PRO A 200 14.71 8.63 4.94
CA PRO A 200 14.25 7.51 5.76
C PRO A 200 14.43 7.68 7.27
N GLU A 201 15.52 8.32 7.69
CA GLU A 201 15.84 8.58 9.09
C GLU A 201 14.92 9.61 9.77
N ASP A 202 14.28 10.46 8.98
CA ASP A 202 13.37 11.52 9.43
C ASP A 202 11.93 11.03 9.63
N VAL A 203 11.63 9.81 9.15
CA VAL A 203 10.25 9.30 9.07
C VAL A 203 10.07 8.06 9.93
N ILE A 204 8.86 7.88 10.43
CA ILE A 204 8.44 6.68 11.17
C ILE A 204 7.29 6.02 10.41
N MET A 205 7.39 4.70 10.19
CA MET A 205 6.28 3.87 9.71
C MET A 205 5.47 3.37 10.89
N VAL A 206 4.15 3.51 10.82
CA VAL A 206 3.20 2.90 11.76
C VAL A 206 2.30 1.96 11.00
N GLY A 207 2.27 0.68 11.40
CA GLY A 207 1.50 -0.35 10.71
C GLY A 207 1.11 -1.50 11.62
N ASP A 208 0.17 -2.33 11.16
CA ASP A 208 -0.31 -3.52 11.86
C ASP A 208 0.29 -4.83 11.30
N ASP A 209 0.86 -4.76 10.09
CA ASP A 209 1.42 -5.91 9.37
C ASP A 209 2.96 -5.94 9.52
N LEU A 210 3.44 -6.94 10.27
CA LEU A 210 4.86 -7.08 10.57
C LEU A 210 5.73 -7.23 9.31
N TYR A 211 5.22 -7.89 8.27
CA TYR A 211 5.97 -8.13 7.04
C TYR A 211 5.81 -7.01 6.02
N ASN A 212 4.58 -6.57 5.80
CA ASN A 212 4.30 -5.58 4.77
C ASN A 212 4.71 -4.17 5.20
N ASP A 213 4.46 -3.80 6.45
CA ASP A 213 4.73 -2.46 6.95
C ASP A 213 6.11 -2.37 7.59
N ILE A 214 6.32 -3.14 8.66
CA ILE A 214 7.51 -2.97 9.51
C ILE A 214 8.76 -3.44 8.77
N ARG A 215 8.80 -4.71 8.33
CA ARG A 215 9.95 -5.23 7.58
C ARG A 215 10.15 -4.47 6.25
N GLY A 216 9.05 -4.12 5.57
CA GLY A 216 9.10 -3.34 4.33
C GLY A 216 9.82 -2.00 4.52
N ALA A 217 9.42 -1.22 5.52
CA ALA A 217 10.02 0.06 5.89
C ALA A 217 11.47 -0.08 6.37
N GLN A 218 11.75 -1.09 7.21
CA GLN A 218 13.10 -1.34 7.75
C GLN A 218 14.14 -1.68 6.68
N LYS A 219 13.75 -2.19 5.50
CA LYS A 219 14.67 -2.38 4.36
C LYS A 219 15.31 -1.06 3.89
N LEU A 220 14.62 0.05 4.10
CA LEU A 220 15.11 1.40 3.83
C LEU A 220 15.62 2.11 5.10
N LYS A 221 15.78 1.39 6.22
CA LYS A 221 16.17 1.94 7.52
C LYS A 221 15.15 2.90 8.14
N ILE A 222 13.91 2.91 7.66
CA ILE A 222 12.81 3.63 8.29
C ILE A 222 12.46 2.93 9.60
N LYS A 223 12.29 3.69 10.67
CA LYS A 223 11.86 3.15 11.97
C LYS A 223 10.40 2.71 11.91
N GLY A 224 10.11 1.54 12.53
CA GLY A 224 8.78 0.93 12.48
C GLY A 224 8.13 0.79 13.86
N ILE A 225 6.90 1.31 13.99
CA ILE A 225 6.01 1.09 15.12
C ILE A 225 4.94 0.10 14.69
N LEU A 226 4.87 -1.05 15.37
CA LEU A 226 3.82 -2.04 15.17
C LEU A 226 2.65 -1.73 16.12
N VAL A 227 1.42 -1.70 15.61
CA VAL A 227 0.21 -1.59 16.45
C VAL A 227 -0.42 -2.97 16.64
N ARG A 228 -1.06 -3.19 17.82
CA ARG A 228 -1.70 -4.47 18.17
C ARG A 228 -3.14 -4.61 17.65
N THR A 229 -3.51 -3.77 16.68
CA THR A 229 -4.79 -3.85 15.96
C THR A 229 -4.62 -4.58 14.64
N GLY A 230 -5.69 -4.79 13.90
CA GLY A 230 -5.67 -5.33 12.54
C GLY A 230 -5.09 -6.74 12.41
N LYS A 231 -4.01 -6.87 11.66
CA LYS A 231 -3.30 -8.13 11.35
C LYS A 231 -2.26 -8.54 12.40
N TYR A 232 -2.10 -7.77 13.46
CA TYR A 232 -1.15 -8.11 14.51
C TYR A 232 -1.36 -9.54 15.02
N ASP A 233 -0.28 -10.29 15.11
CA ASP A 233 -0.24 -11.62 15.71
C ASP A 233 0.99 -11.76 16.60
N SER A 234 0.75 -11.96 17.91
CA SER A 234 1.82 -12.12 18.90
C SER A 234 2.67 -13.36 18.65
N LYS A 235 2.09 -14.44 18.10
CA LYS A 235 2.83 -15.67 17.77
C LYS A 235 3.80 -15.43 16.62
N ILE A 236 3.37 -14.67 15.59
CA ILE A 236 4.25 -14.28 14.48
C ILE A 236 5.40 -13.42 15.02
N LEU A 237 5.10 -12.42 15.85
CA LEU A 237 6.13 -11.54 16.42
C LEU A 237 7.16 -12.30 17.26
N GLN A 238 6.74 -13.32 18.04
CA GLN A 238 7.64 -14.15 18.85
C GLN A 238 8.52 -15.08 18.01
N ASN A 239 8.01 -15.57 16.89
CA ASN A 239 8.65 -16.58 16.04
C ASN A 239 9.40 -16.00 14.82
N THR A 240 9.75 -14.71 14.85
CA THR A 240 10.45 -14.04 13.74
C THR A 240 11.65 -13.24 14.24
N ASN A 241 12.60 -13.00 13.34
CA ASN A 241 13.75 -12.10 13.58
C ASN A 241 13.41 -10.63 13.30
N ILE A 242 12.18 -10.30 12.84
CA ILE A 242 11.77 -8.93 12.61
C ILE A 242 11.47 -8.28 13.96
N LYS A 243 12.18 -7.19 14.26
CA LYS A 243 12.03 -6.45 15.52
C LYS A 243 11.47 -5.06 15.22
N PRO A 244 10.20 -4.77 15.54
CA PRO A 244 9.70 -3.41 15.52
C PRO A 244 10.52 -2.51 16.46
N ASP A 245 10.72 -1.27 16.09
CA ASP A 245 11.39 -0.31 16.98
C ASP A 245 10.56 0.01 18.23
N ARG A 246 9.23 -0.13 18.10
CA ARG A 246 8.27 -0.04 19.20
C ARG A 246 6.97 -0.80 18.86
N VAL A 247 6.24 -1.20 19.90
CA VAL A 247 4.91 -1.79 19.78
C VAL A 247 3.93 -0.93 20.59
N PHE A 248 2.83 -0.56 19.98
CA PHE A 248 1.72 0.17 20.60
C PHE A 248 0.46 -0.69 20.65
N ASP A 249 -0.47 -0.37 21.56
CA ASP A 249 -1.77 -1.04 21.58
C ASP A 249 -2.66 -0.59 20.41
N SER A 250 -2.59 0.68 20.04
CA SER A 250 -3.30 1.26 18.90
C SER A 250 -2.66 2.57 18.44
N ILE A 251 -3.20 3.19 17.40
CA ILE A 251 -2.78 4.51 16.93
C ILE A 251 -2.97 5.62 17.98
N LYS A 252 -3.86 5.41 18.96
CA LYS A 252 -4.08 6.34 20.07
C LYS A 252 -2.80 6.63 20.86
N ASN A 253 -1.93 5.62 21.06
CA ASN A 253 -0.66 5.82 21.75
C ASN A 253 0.25 6.83 21.04
N LEU A 254 0.19 6.87 19.69
CA LEU A 254 0.92 7.88 18.92
C LEU A 254 0.36 9.27 19.15
N ALA A 255 -0.97 9.42 19.11
CA ALA A 255 -1.65 10.69 19.40
C ALA A 255 -1.26 11.24 20.78
N ASP A 256 -1.32 10.38 21.82
CA ASP A 256 -1.01 10.76 23.21
C ASP A 256 0.45 11.26 23.34
N ILE A 257 1.42 10.57 22.68
CA ILE A 257 2.85 10.96 22.71
C ILE A 257 3.08 12.28 21.99
N ILE A 258 2.49 12.46 20.81
CA ILE A 258 2.72 13.69 20.04
C ILE A 258 2.04 14.86 20.71
N LYS A 259 0.86 14.68 21.35
CA LYS A 259 0.11 15.72 22.05
C LYS A 259 0.84 16.27 23.27
N SER A 260 1.49 15.39 24.05
CA SER A 260 2.27 15.75 25.24
C SER A 260 3.59 16.48 24.89
#